data_6cf505d293be37ffe7ade761f9fe2bba
#
_entry.id   6cf505d293be37ffe7ade761f9fe2bba
#
_cell.length_a   1.000
_cell.length_b   1.000
_cell.length_c   1.000
_cell.angle_alpha   90.00
_cell.angle_beta   90.00
_cell.angle_gamma   90.00
#
_symmetry.space_group_name_H-M   'P 1'
#
loop_
_entity.id
_entity.type
_entity.pdbx_description
1 polymer ?
#
loop_
_entity_poly.entity_id
_entity_poly.type
_entity_poly.pdbx_seq_one_letter_code
_entity_poly.pdbx_strand_id
1 'polypeptide(L)'
;TIALVLANTVYGYQKKKLEWIRWGGNIAHMGFGILLMGVLVSSVNKNILSASKEGIDLAPEVDQKGNQDVKGVKFNRENQLLYKGKPQPLQQYTALYIDERKGLGVDSIDKYFKVAFIKKDEKGNTIDSFILEPKTQNNPKMGLLAEPSTRHFIHKDIFTHVNYESSMDRKEPFSNFRVDTVGFFRPFITQTGKVVMTIDSINRSMDSSGLRVQLAIKAKRLGDSIWLRPEFLINEITGSFDMKPAESNRFGIMATILNLQIIDPNPASQNIRFVIQTGEKTPVWDYVVIQVIEFPWINLVWAGTIIMVIGFVLAIINRIKKQKQLAA
;
A
#
# COMPACT_ATOMS: atom_id res chain seq x y z
N THR A 1 12.52 36.48 19.77
CA THR A 1 11.90 37.16 18.61
C THR A 1 10.49 37.64 18.95
N ILE A 2 9.58 36.82 19.48
CA ILE A 2 8.18 37.20 19.83
C ILE A 2 8.15 38.30 20.90
N ALA A 3 8.96 38.20 21.95
CA ALA A 3 9.06 39.24 22.98
C ALA A 3 9.51 40.61 22.44
N LEU A 4 10.43 40.61 21.47
CA LEU A 4 10.92 41.81 20.81
C LEU A 4 9.87 42.48 19.93
N VAL A 5 9.08 41.63 19.23
CA VAL A 5 7.95 42.07 18.40
C VAL A 5 6.83 42.62 19.28
N LEU A 6 6.48 41.95 20.38
CA LEU A 6 5.50 42.48 21.34
C LEU A 6 5.96 43.81 21.96
N ALA A 7 7.22 43.89 22.39
CA ALA A 7 7.77 45.15 22.94
C ALA A 7 7.73 46.30 21.92
N ASN A 8 8.09 46.04 20.65
CA ASN A 8 8.03 47.04 19.59
C ASN A 8 6.57 47.43 19.24
N THR A 9 5.63 46.48 19.31
CA THR A 9 4.20 46.75 19.08
C THR A 9 3.62 47.63 20.17
N VAL A 10 3.91 47.32 21.44
CA VAL A 10 3.49 48.12 22.60
C VAL A 10 4.10 49.52 22.57
N TYR A 11 5.39 49.63 22.28
CA TYR A 11 6.07 50.93 22.15
C TYR A 11 5.49 51.80 21.03
N GLY A 12 5.16 51.20 19.88
CA GLY A 12 4.53 51.91 18.79
C GLY A 12 3.11 52.39 19.11
N TYR A 13 2.34 51.56 19.82
CA TYR A 13 0.98 51.93 20.29
C TYR A 13 1.03 53.10 21.29
N GLN A 14 1.94 53.10 22.24
CA GLN A 14 2.10 54.17 23.22
C GLN A 14 2.47 55.51 22.61
N LYS A 15 3.18 55.54 21.47
CA LYS A 15 3.57 56.78 20.80
C LYS A 15 2.48 57.42 19.91
N LYS A 16 1.24 56.90 19.88
CA LYS A 16 0.08 57.46 19.11
C LYS A 16 0.31 57.81 17.62
N LYS A 17 1.34 57.25 16.98
CA LYS A 17 1.60 57.42 15.54
C LYS A 17 1.14 56.19 14.80
N LEU A 18 -0.18 55.95 14.76
CA LEU A 18 -0.82 54.80 14.09
C LEU A 18 -0.92 55.00 12.56
N GLU A 19 0.22 55.24 11.90
CA GLU A 19 0.26 55.05 10.45
C GLU A 19 0.57 53.60 10.15
N TRP A 20 -0.46 52.78 9.93
CA TRP A 20 -0.35 51.36 9.64
C TRP A 20 0.70 50.99 8.59
N ILE A 21 0.91 51.89 7.61
CA ILE A 21 1.89 51.69 6.54
C ILE A 21 3.34 51.71 7.06
N ARG A 22 3.61 52.46 8.16
CA ARG A 22 4.95 52.53 8.79
C ARG A 22 5.29 51.28 9.61
N TRP A 23 4.28 50.48 9.92
CA TRP A 23 4.42 49.26 10.74
C TRP A 23 4.71 48.01 9.93
N GLY A 24 4.81 48.10 8.60
CA GLY A 24 4.95 46.93 7.71
C GLY A 24 6.06 46.00 8.15
N GLY A 25 7.25 46.54 8.57
CA GLY A 25 8.34 45.71 9.08
C GLY A 25 8.00 44.98 10.37
N ASN A 26 7.35 45.64 11.32
CA ASN A 26 6.97 45.01 12.60
C ASN A 26 5.91 43.94 12.39
N ILE A 27 4.93 44.16 11.48
CA ILE A 27 3.90 43.17 11.10
C ILE A 27 4.57 41.98 10.45
N ALA A 28 5.53 42.20 9.54
CA ALA A 28 6.25 41.10 8.88
C ALA A 28 7.03 40.24 9.92
N HIS A 29 7.73 40.87 10.85
CA HIS A 29 8.44 40.17 11.93
C HIS A 29 7.49 39.42 12.88
N MET A 30 6.31 39.98 13.16
CA MET A 30 5.28 39.31 13.95
C MET A 30 4.77 38.06 13.20
N GLY A 31 4.45 38.19 11.91
CA GLY A 31 4.04 37.07 11.05
C GLY A 31 5.10 35.97 11.02
N PHE A 32 6.37 36.32 10.87
CA PHE A 32 7.49 35.37 10.93
C PHE A 32 7.60 34.66 12.29
N GLY A 33 7.43 35.39 13.40
CA GLY A 33 7.41 34.80 14.74
C GLY A 33 6.26 33.79 14.94
N ILE A 34 5.06 34.12 14.45
CA ILE A 34 3.91 33.22 14.50
C ILE A 34 4.15 31.98 13.62
N LEU A 35 4.71 32.15 12.41
CA LEU A 35 5.08 31.06 11.51
C LEU A 35 6.05 30.10 12.22
N LEU A 36 7.14 30.60 12.80
CA LEU A 36 8.11 29.77 13.53
C LEU A 36 7.46 29.04 14.72
N MET A 37 6.59 29.72 15.46
CA MET A 37 5.83 29.09 16.54
C MET A 37 4.93 27.97 15.99
N GLY A 38 4.23 28.19 14.89
CA GLY A 38 3.41 27.20 14.23
C GLY A 38 4.20 25.96 13.81
N VAL A 39 5.37 26.16 13.21
CA VAL A 39 6.29 25.06 12.84
C VAL A 39 6.72 24.27 14.07
N LEU A 40 7.17 24.94 15.12
CA LEU A 40 7.62 24.27 16.34
C LEU A 40 6.49 23.50 17.02
N VAL A 41 5.34 24.13 17.24
CA VAL A 41 4.21 23.51 17.93
C VAL A 41 3.68 22.33 17.13
N SER A 42 3.52 22.48 15.82
CA SER A 42 3.00 21.41 14.95
C SER A 42 3.99 20.24 14.84
N SER A 43 5.30 20.51 14.74
CA SER A 43 6.30 19.45 14.57
C SER A 43 6.56 18.66 15.87
N VAL A 44 6.59 19.35 17.02
CA VAL A 44 6.83 18.70 18.33
C VAL A 44 5.62 17.88 18.77
N ASN A 45 4.40 18.37 18.51
CA ASN A 45 3.16 17.72 18.93
C ASN A 45 2.51 16.88 17.82
N LYS A 46 3.23 16.58 16.73
CA LYS A 46 2.69 15.67 15.70
C LYS A 46 2.34 14.34 16.32
N ASN A 47 1.17 13.82 15.96
CA ASN A 47 0.69 12.52 16.40
C ASN A 47 0.54 11.59 15.19
N ILE A 48 1.18 10.41 15.25
CA ILE A 48 1.07 9.41 14.19
C ILE A 48 -0.12 8.54 14.52
N LEU A 49 -1.27 8.83 13.90
CA LEU A 49 -2.53 8.13 14.15
C LEU A 49 -2.49 6.67 13.73
N SER A 50 -1.68 6.33 12.72
CA SER A 50 -1.45 4.97 12.23
C SER A 50 -0.49 4.16 13.11
N ALA A 51 0.14 4.78 14.11
CA ALA A 51 1.06 4.06 14.98
C ALA A 51 0.31 3.09 15.89
N SER A 52 0.78 1.84 15.92
CA SER A 52 0.28 0.80 16.81
C SER A 52 1.40 0.16 17.63
N LYS A 53 1.04 -0.44 18.78
CA LYS A 53 2.02 -1.16 19.63
C LYS A 53 2.50 -2.45 18.97
N GLU A 54 1.61 -3.13 18.26
CA GLU A 54 1.92 -4.39 17.58
C GLU A 54 2.61 -4.16 16.24
N GLY A 55 2.35 -2.99 15.59
CA GLY A 55 2.87 -2.68 14.28
C GLY A 55 2.29 -3.57 13.17
N ILE A 56 2.94 -3.53 12.01
CA ILE A 56 2.72 -4.43 10.88
C ILE A 56 4.02 -5.19 10.62
N ASP A 57 3.93 -6.37 10.04
CA ASP A 57 5.11 -7.20 9.70
C ASP A 57 5.31 -7.19 8.18
N LEU A 58 5.85 -6.10 7.65
CA LEU A 58 6.12 -5.94 6.22
C LEU A 58 7.57 -5.58 5.91
N ALA A 59 8.21 -4.78 6.76
CA ALA A 59 9.62 -4.43 6.59
C ALA A 59 10.51 -5.31 7.47
N PRO A 60 11.71 -5.70 6.98
CA PRO A 60 12.68 -6.40 7.80
C PRO A 60 13.06 -5.58 9.04
N GLU A 61 13.05 -6.19 10.21
CA GLU A 61 13.45 -5.54 11.47
C GLU A 61 14.91 -5.81 11.84
N VAL A 62 15.56 -6.68 11.07
CA VAL A 62 16.99 -7.00 11.19
C VAL A 62 17.68 -6.83 9.84
N ASP A 63 18.91 -6.33 9.85
CA ASP A 63 19.76 -6.23 8.67
C ASP A 63 20.38 -7.58 8.30
N GLN A 64 21.11 -7.64 7.17
CA GLN A 64 21.78 -8.86 6.71
C GLN A 64 22.87 -9.36 7.68
N LYS A 65 23.28 -8.56 8.67
CA LYS A 65 24.26 -8.90 9.69
C LYS A 65 23.61 -9.31 11.01
N GLY A 66 22.27 -9.33 11.09
CA GLY A 66 21.52 -9.67 12.30
C GLY A 66 21.36 -8.50 13.29
N ASN A 67 21.75 -7.26 12.93
CA ASN A 67 21.52 -6.10 13.77
C ASN A 67 20.12 -5.54 13.55
N GLN A 68 19.58 -4.84 14.55
CA GLN A 68 18.27 -4.20 14.43
C GLN A 68 18.26 -3.16 13.29
N ASP A 69 17.35 -3.31 12.33
CA ASP A 69 17.07 -2.29 11.33
C ASP A 69 16.06 -1.26 11.88
N VAL A 70 16.59 -0.14 12.35
CA VAL A 70 15.79 0.95 12.91
C VAL A 70 14.74 1.49 11.92
N LYS A 71 15.04 1.47 10.61
CA LYS A 71 14.10 1.93 9.59
C LYS A 71 12.94 0.96 9.41
N GLY A 72 13.22 -0.34 9.37
CA GLY A 72 12.21 -1.39 9.29
C GLY A 72 11.28 -1.40 10.49
N VAL A 73 11.86 -1.35 11.70
CA VAL A 73 11.08 -1.24 12.95
C VAL A 73 10.20 0.01 12.97
N LYS A 74 10.74 1.16 12.57
CA LYS A 74 9.98 2.41 12.50
C LYS A 74 8.86 2.30 11.47
N PHE A 75 9.15 1.77 10.29
CA PHE A 75 8.14 1.55 9.25
C PHE A 75 6.99 0.69 9.78
N ASN A 76 7.30 -0.46 10.38
CA ASN A 76 6.29 -1.38 10.90
C ASN A 76 5.42 -0.75 12.00
N ARG A 77 5.99 0.08 12.87
CA ARG A 77 5.28 0.74 13.97
C ARG A 77 4.43 1.94 13.58
N GLU A 78 4.87 2.72 12.59
CA GLU A 78 4.22 3.99 12.23
C GLU A 78 3.17 3.83 11.13
N ASN A 79 3.08 2.65 10.51
CA ASN A 79 2.17 2.39 9.40
C ASN A 79 1.02 1.46 9.80
N GLN A 80 -0.08 1.56 9.05
CA GLN A 80 -1.25 0.71 9.16
C GLN A 80 -1.53 -0.01 7.84
N LEU A 81 -1.74 -1.33 7.92
CA LEU A 81 -2.17 -2.16 6.80
C LEU A 81 -3.70 -2.14 6.70
N LEU A 82 -4.21 -1.67 5.57
CA LEU A 82 -5.64 -1.64 5.28
C LEU A 82 -5.98 -2.62 4.16
N TYR A 83 -6.79 -3.60 4.45
CA TYR A 83 -7.40 -4.47 3.43
C TYR A 83 -8.65 -3.81 2.86
N LYS A 84 -8.87 -3.92 1.55
CA LYS A 84 -10.05 -3.38 0.86
C LYS A 84 -11.33 -3.91 1.49
N GLY A 85 -12.22 -2.99 1.85
CA GLY A 85 -13.51 -3.30 2.46
C GLY A 85 -13.47 -3.72 3.93
N LYS A 86 -12.28 -3.77 4.57
CA LYS A 86 -12.16 -4.11 6.00
C LYS A 86 -11.82 -2.89 6.83
N PRO A 87 -12.69 -2.48 7.78
CA PRO A 87 -12.40 -1.38 8.68
C PRO A 87 -11.28 -1.76 9.66
N GLN A 88 -10.36 -0.82 9.91
CA GLN A 88 -9.25 -0.97 10.84
C GLN A 88 -9.23 0.19 11.85
N PRO A 89 -9.01 -0.08 13.13
CA PRO A 89 -8.92 0.97 14.15
C PRO A 89 -7.65 1.81 13.96
N LEU A 90 -7.81 3.11 14.10
CA LEU A 90 -6.76 4.14 13.98
C LEU A 90 -6.90 5.14 15.10
N GLN A 91 -6.44 4.83 16.31
CA GLN A 91 -6.65 5.64 17.51
C GLN A 91 -8.12 6.10 17.65
N GLN A 92 -8.40 7.40 17.46
CA GLN A 92 -9.75 7.96 17.57
C GLN A 92 -10.62 7.80 16.31
N TYR A 93 -10.08 7.25 15.24
CA TYR A 93 -10.77 7.00 13.97
C TYR A 93 -10.82 5.51 13.66
N THR A 94 -11.72 5.14 12.77
CA THR A 94 -11.70 3.87 12.04
C THR A 94 -11.40 4.19 10.58
N ALA A 95 -10.35 3.59 10.01
CA ALA A 95 -10.02 3.74 8.61
C ALA A 95 -10.60 2.59 7.80
N LEU A 96 -11.11 2.89 6.62
CA LEU A 96 -11.64 1.93 5.66
C LEU A 96 -11.09 2.22 4.27
N TYR A 97 -10.29 1.32 3.74
CA TYR A 97 -9.90 1.34 2.33
C TYR A 97 -11.09 0.89 1.48
N ILE A 98 -11.67 1.82 0.71
CA ILE A 98 -12.89 1.57 -0.06
C ILE A 98 -12.55 1.04 -1.44
N ASP A 99 -11.73 1.79 -2.19
CA ASP A 99 -11.45 1.50 -3.59
C ASP A 99 -10.22 2.25 -4.07
N GLU A 100 -9.77 1.92 -5.27
CA GLU A 100 -8.72 2.65 -5.97
C GLU A 100 -9.16 2.99 -7.39
N ARG A 101 -8.59 4.04 -7.94
CA ARG A 101 -8.80 4.43 -9.33
C ARG A 101 -7.47 4.81 -9.98
N LYS A 102 -7.33 4.50 -11.25
CA LYS A 102 -6.22 5.00 -12.07
C LYS A 102 -6.44 6.48 -12.41
N GLY A 103 -5.35 7.21 -12.63
CA GLY A 103 -5.40 8.58 -13.11
C GLY A 103 -6.04 8.69 -14.50
N LEU A 104 -6.44 9.90 -14.85
CA LEU A 104 -7.02 10.19 -16.17
C LEU A 104 -5.90 10.16 -17.22
N GLY A 105 -6.12 9.40 -18.30
CA GLY A 105 -5.18 9.23 -19.42
C GLY A 105 -4.77 7.77 -19.63
N VAL A 106 -4.52 7.39 -20.88
CA VAL A 106 -4.24 6.00 -21.28
C VAL A 106 -2.92 5.51 -20.65
N ASP A 107 -1.94 6.40 -20.51
CA ASP A 107 -0.60 6.10 -19.98
C ASP A 107 -0.40 6.59 -18.54
N SER A 108 -1.48 6.89 -17.82
CA SER A 108 -1.35 7.40 -16.46
C SER A 108 -0.82 6.33 -15.52
N ILE A 109 0.33 6.62 -14.90
CA ILE A 109 0.93 5.82 -13.83
C ILE A 109 0.38 6.17 -12.45
N ASP A 110 -0.53 7.16 -12.39
CA ASP A 110 -1.14 7.62 -11.15
C ASP A 110 -2.20 6.64 -10.66
N LYS A 111 -2.17 6.36 -9.35
CA LYS A 111 -3.21 5.62 -8.64
C LYS A 111 -3.69 6.43 -7.44
N TYR A 112 -4.99 6.52 -7.25
CA TYR A 112 -5.64 7.20 -6.14
C TYR A 112 -6.33 6.18 -5.27
N PHE A 113 -6.09 6.22 -3.95
CA PHE A 113 -6.65 5.28 -2.98
C PHE A 113 -7.72 5.99 -2.16
N LYS A 114 -8.96 5.54 -2.27
CA LYS A 114 -10.08 6.11 -1.53
C LYS A 114 -10.15 5.50 -0.14
N VAL A 115 -9.78 6.29 0.88
CA VAL A 115 -9.79 5.88 2.28
C VAL A 115 -10.76 6.74 3.06
N ALA A 116 -11.74 6.11 3.70
CA ALA A 116 -12.68 6.76 4.61
C ALA A 116 -12.14 6.71 6.04
N PHE A 117 -12.32 7.81 6.75
CA PHE A 117 -12.04 7.96 8.17
C PHE A 117 -13.35 8.25 8.90
N ILE A 118 -13.65 7.46 9.90
CA ILE A 118 -14.92 7.52 10.65
C ILE A 118 -14.57 7.67 12.13
N LYS A 119 -15.05 8.72 12.76
CA LYS A 119 -14.96 8.93 14.20
C LYS A 119 -16.32 8.67 14.84
N LYS A 120 -16.35 7.83 15.88
CA LYS A 120 -17.55 7.48 16.62
C LYS A 120 -17.47 8.00 18.06
N ASP A 121 -18.63 8.26 18.67
CA ASP A 121 -18.76 8.51 20.10
C ASP A 121 -18.76 7.19 20.89
N GLU A 122 -18.81 7.29 22.21
CA GLU A 122 -18.88 6.13 23.12
C GLU A 122 -20.16 5.29 22.92
N LYS A 123 -21.21 5.88 22.32
CA LYS A 123 -22.48 5.21 22.00
C LYS A 123 -22.48 4.55 20.63
N GLY A 124 -21.38 4.69 19.87
CA GLY A 124 -21.23 4.13 18.53
C GLY A 124 -21.78 5.00 17.39
N ASN A 125 -22.31 6.20 17.67
CA ASN A 125 -22.78 7.12 16.64
C ASN A 125 -21.62 7.80 15.93
N THR A 126 -21.72 8.04 14.63
CA THR A 126 -20.73 8.76 13.85
C THR A 126 -20.76 10.25 14.20
N ILE A 127 -19.66 10.77 14.76
CA ILE A 127 -19.49 12.20 15.09
C ILE A 127 -18.88 12.96 13.92
N ASP A 128 -17.93 12.33 13.21
CA ASP A 128 -17.21 12.92 12.09
C ASP A 128 -16.87 11.84 11.07
N SER A 129 -16.92 12.19 9.79
CA SER A 129 -16.48 11.30 8.73
C SER A 129 -15.97 12.10 7.53
N PHE A 130 -14.90 11.63 6.93
CA PHE A 130 -14.34 12.23 5.73
C PHE A 130 -13.59 11.19 4.89
N ILE A 131 -13.35 11.53 3.64
CA ILE A 131 -12.60 10.70 2.70
C ILE A 131 -11.34 11.45 2.30
N LEU A 132 -10.21 10.72 2.25
CA LEU A 132 -8.97 11.17 1.67
C LEU A 132 -8.61 10.27 0.49
N GLU A 133 -7.99 10.88 -0.52
CA GLU A 133 -7.55 10.18 -1.72
C GLU A 133 -6.04 10.41 -1.94
N PRO A 134 -5.16 9.82 -1.11
CA PRO A 134 -3.74 9.86 -1.38
C PRO A 134 -3.42 9.18 -2.71
N LYS A 135 -2.40 9.70 -3.40
CA LYS A 135 -1.99 9.25 -4.72
C LYS A 135 -0.62 8.60 -4.67
N THR A 136 -0.41 7.60 -5.51
CA THR A 136 0.91 7.03 -5.79
C THR A 136 1.20 7.08 -7.28
N GLN A 137 2.50 7.10 -7.59
CA GLN A 137 3.04 6.97 -8.93
C GLN A 137 4.14 5.92 -8.90
N ASN A 138 4.02 4.86 -9.67
CA ASN A 138 5.08 3.87 -9.80
C ASN A 138 6.04 4.29 -10.92
N ASN A 139 7.10 4.99 -10.54
CA ASN A 139 8.11 5.45 -11.49
C ASN A 139 9.18 4.37 -11.67
N PRO A 140 9.45 3.89 -12.91
CA PRO A 140 10.45 2.83 -13.15
C PRO A 140 11.87 3.16 -12.67
N LYS A 141 12.23 4.46 -12.58
CA LYS A 141 13.58 4.90 -12.16
C LYS A 141 13.66 5.28 -10.68
N MET A 142 12.58 5.82 -10.12
CA MET A 142 12.56 6.39 -8.76
C MET A 142 11.79 5.52 -7.75
N GLY A 143 11.13 4.46 -8.22
CA GLY A 143 10.27 3.63 -7.38
C GLY A 143 8.91 4.26 -7.11
N LEU A 144 8.29 3.90 -5.99
CA LEU A 144 6.99 4.40 -5.59
C LEU A 144 7.10 5.84 -5.06
N LEU A 145 6.49 6.78 -5.76
CA LEU A 145 6.34 8.17 -5.31
C LEU A 145 4.94 8.33 -4.72
N ALA A 146 4.87 8.83 -3.50
CA ALA A 146 3.61 9.05 -2.79
C ALA A 146 3.28 10.55 -2.73
N GLU A 147 2.07 10.92 -3.13
CA GLU A 147 1.51 12.25 -2.98
C GLU A 147 0.40 12.18 -1.92
N PRO A 148 0.51 12.95 -0.85
CA PRO A 148 -0.42 12.86 0.25
C PRO A 148 -1.76 13.52 -0.05
N SER A 149 -2.78 13.13 0.72
CA SER A 149 -4.06 13.81 0.81
C SER A 149 -4.27 14.32 2.22
N THR A 150 -4.81 15.54 2.35
CA THR A 150 -4.92 16.25 3.63
C THR A 150 -6.36 16.69 3.89
N ARG A 151 -6.82 16.47 5.12
CA ARG A 151 -8.05 17.07 5.65
C ARG A 151 -7.68 18.22 6.59
N HIS A 152 -8.12 19.42 6.24
CA HIS A 152 -7.91 20.63 7.03
C HIS A 152 -9.04 20.82 8.04
N PHE A 153 -8.66 21.03 9.30
CA PHE A 153 -9.54 21.50 10.38
C PHE A 153 -9.01 22.82 10.92
N ILE A 154 -9.82 23.55 11.70
CA ILE A 154 -9.41 24.85 12.25
C ILE A 154 -8.16 24.74 13.14
N HIS A 155 -8.04 23.64 13.91
CA HIS A 155 -6.98 23.48 14.92
C HIS A 155 -5.96 22.39 14.60
N LYS A 156 -6.13 21.66 13.49
CA LYS A 156 -5.25 20.58 13.08
C LYS A 156 -5.44 20.21 11.61
N ASP A 157 -4.46 19.53 11.04
CA ASP A 157 -4.59 18.83 9.76
C ASP A 157 -4.36 17.35 9.96
N ILE A 158 -5.09 16.52 9.21
CA ILE A 158 -4.86 15.08 9.10
C ILE A 158 -4.32 14.81 7.71
N PHE A 159 -3.10 14.31 7.70
CA PHE A 159 -2.30 14.06 6.52
C PHE A 159 -2.17 12.54 6.32
N THR A 160 -2.46 12.06 5.13
CA THR A 160 -2.40 10.62 4.82
C THR A 160 -1.60 10.41 3.54
N HIS A 161 -0.64 9.49 3.57
CA HIS A 161 0.07 9.05 2.37
C HIS A 161 0.20 7.53 2.35
N VAL A 162 0.42 6.99 1.14
CA VAL A 162 0.58 5.56 0.90
C VAL A 162 2.07 5.25 0.85
N ASN A 163 2.52 4.32 1.68
CA ASN A 163 3.91 3.87 1.71
C ASN A 163 4.15 2.57 0.94
N TYR A 164 3.09 1.78 0.77
CA TYR A 164 3.13 0.55 -0.01
C TYR A 164 1.73 0.20 -0.52
N GLU A 165 1.65 -0.44 -1.69
CA GLU A 165 0.41 -0.92 -2.30
C GLU A 165 0.55 -2.34 -2.83
N SER A 166 -0.54 -3.11 -2.78
CA SER A 166 -0.60 -4.36 -3.53
C SER A 166 -0.72 -4.06 -5.02
N SER A 167 0.04 -4.77 -5.86
CA SER A 167 -0.09 -4.60 -7.31
C SER A 167 -1.44 -5.15 -7.79
N MET A 168 -2.23 -4.33 -8.49
CA MET A 168 -3.50 -4.76 -9.11
C MET A 168 -3.34 -5.85 -10.16
N ASP A 169 -2.15 -5.94 -10.80
CA ASP A 169 -1.87 -6.93 -11.83
C ASP A 169 -1.38 -8.26 -11.23
N ARG A 170 -1.47 -8.42 -9.91
CA ARG A 170 -1.06 -9.63 -9.23
C ARG A 170 -2.05 -10.74 -9.56
N LYS A 171 -1.60 -11.73 -10.32
CA LYS A 171 -2.35 -12.98 -10.50
C LYS A 171 -2.56 -13.62 -9.14
N GLU A 172 -3.77 -14.13 -8.90
CA GLU A 172 -4.04 -14.91 -7.69
C GLU A 172 -3.02 -16.07 -7.62
N PRO A 173 -2.16 -16.12 -6.60
CA PRO A 173 -1.18 -17.17 -6.47
C PRO A 173 -1.88 -18.48 -6.13
N PHE A 174 -1.35 -19.59 -6.64
CA PHE A 174 -1.69 -20.88 -6.11
C PHE A 174 -1.02 -21.04 -4.74
N SER A 175 -1.77 -21.59 -3.82
CA SER A 175 -1.31 -21.97 -2.48
C SER A 175 -2.00 -23.27 -2.07
N ASN A 176 -2.02 -23.62 -0.79
CA ASN A 176 -2.64 -24.84 -0.30
C ASN A 176 -2.20 -26.06 -1.13
N PHE A 177 -0.88 -26.17 -1.29
CA PHE A 177 -0.29 -27.26 -2.05
C PHE A 177 -0.43 -28.59 -1.32
N ARG A 178 -0.79 -29.63 -2.08
CA ARG A 178 -0.84 -31.01 -1.64
C ARG A 178 -0.13 -31.89 -2.64
N VAL A 179 0.64 -32.86 -2.14
CA VAL A 179 1.33 -33.84 -2.96
C VAL A 179 0.74 -35.22 -2.67
N ASP A 180 0.28 -35.89 -3.71
CA ASP A 180 -0.28 -37.25 -3.64
C ASP A 180 0.46 -38.17 -4.60
N THR A 181 0.63 -39.44 -4.20
CA THR A 181 1.13 -40.50 -5.08
C THR A 181 -0.05 -41.37 -5.51
N VAL A 182 -0.47 -41.24 -6.75
CA VAL A 182 -1.73 -41.81 -7.27
C VAL A 182 -1.52 -42.62 -8.51
N GLY A 183 -2.34 -43.68 -8.68
CA GLY A 183 -2.44 -44.48 -9.89
C GLY A 183 -3.64 -44.09 -10.76
N PHE A 184 -3.80 -44.77 -11.90
CA PHE A 184 -4.97 -44.60 -12.75
C PHE A 184 -6.28 -44.89 -12.02
N PHE A 185 -7.32 -44.12 -12.34
CA PHE A 185 -8.68 -44.28 -11.83
C PHE A 185 -8.83 -44.21 -10.30
N ARG A 186 -7.76 -43.85 -9.57
CA ARG A 186 -7.83 -43.63 -8.13
C ARG A 186 -8.14 -42.16 -7.85
N PRO A 187 -9.19 -41.87 -7.06
CA PRO A 187 -9.50 -40.49 -6.69
C PRO A 187 -8.49 -39.93 -5.70
N PHE A 188 -8.15 -38.67 -5.90
CA PHE A 188 -7.41 -37.83 -4.97
C PHE A 188 -8.05 -36.47 -4.87
N ILE A 189 -7.76 -35.71 -3.83
CA ILE A 189 -8.45 -34.47 -3.53
C ILE A 189 -7.46 -33.31 -3.35
N THR A 190 -7.91 -32.08 -3.63
CA THR A 190 -7.16 -30.87 -3.26
C THR A 190 -7.03 -30.71 -1.76
N GLN A 191 -6.12 -29.87 -1.29
CA GLN A 191 -5.84 -29.64 0.14
C GLN A 191 -7.10 -29.25 0.93
N THR A 192 -7.97 -28.42 0.36
CA THR A 192 -9.24 -28.03 1.00
C THR A 192 -10.37 -29.07 0.82
N GLY A 193 -10.14 -30.12 0.05
CA GLY A 193 -11.14 -31.17 -0.22
C GLY A 193 -12.28 -30.74 -1.16
N LYS A 194 -12.20 -29.56 -1.78
CA LYS A 194 -13.29 -29.01 -2.61
C LYS A 194 -13.36 -29.63 -4.01
N VAL A 195 -12.25 -30.19 -4.50
CA VAL A 195 -12.16 -30.77 -5.84
C VAL A 195 -11.63 -32.17 -5.75
N VAL A 196 -12.35 -33.12 -6.37
CA VAL A 196 -11.93 -34.51 -6.51
C VAL A 196 -11.34 -34.70 -7.90
N MET A 197 -10.18 -35.29 -7.99
CA MET A 197 -9.45 -35.52 -9.23
C MET A 197 -9.21 -37.01 -9.47
N THR A 198 -9.15 -37.42 -10.73
CA THR A 198 -8.86 -38.78 -11.14
C THR A 198 -8.03 -38.78 -12.42
N ILE A 199 -6.96 -39.53 -12.46
CA ILE A 199 -6.17 -39.72 -13.69
C ILE A 199 -6.92 -40.72 -14.55
N ASP A 200 -7.28 -40.29 -15.75
CA ASP A 200 -7.99 -41.10 -16.71
C ASP A 200 -7.04 -41.80 -17.68
N SER A 201 -6.12 -41.07 -18.28
CA SER A 201 -5.21 -41.59 -19.28
C SER A 201 -3.86 -40.88 -19.30
N ILE A 202 -2.91 -41.51 -19.97
CA ILE A 202 -1.55 -40.99 -20.20
C ILE A 202 -1.30 -40.94 -21.71
N ASN A 203 -0.77 -39.83 -22.18
CA ASN A 203 -0.23 -39.70 -23.52
C ASN A 203 1.31 -39.58 -23.42
N ARG A 204 2.01 -40.37 -24.21
CA ARG A 204 3.47 -40.38 -24.32
C ARG A 204 3.85 -40.06 -25.77
N SER A 205 4.69 -39.08 -25.94
CA SER A 205 5.25 -38.72 -27.23
C SER A 205 6.74 -38.50 -27.08
N MET A 206 7.49 -38.88 -28.08
CA MET A 206 8.91 -38.66 -28.18
C MET A 206 9.17 -37.70 -29.30
N ASP A 207 9.88 -36.64 -29.05
CA ASP A 207 10.31 -35.68 -30.06
C ASP A 207 11.82 -35.44 -29.99
N SER A 208 12.37 -34.53 -30.79
CA SER A 208 13.79 -34.23 -30.82
C SER A 208 14.33 -33.62 -29.49
N SER A 209 13.45 -33.21 -28.59
CA SER A 209 13.79 -32.66 -27.27
C SER A 209 13.72 -33.71 -26.14
N GLY A 210 13.16 -34.91 -26.40
CA GLY A 210 13.07 -35.99 -25.42
C GLY A 210 11.69 -36.59 -25.25
N LEU A 211 11.48 -37.29 -24.14
CA LEU A 211 10.21 -37.92 -23.79
C LEU A 211 9.27 -36.91 -23.13
N ARG A 212 8.08 -36.74 -23.75
CA ARG A 212 6.99 -35.94 -23.19
C ARG A 212 5.88 -36.89 -22.66
N VAL A 213 5.52 -36.66 -21.39
CA VAL A 213 4.42 -37.39 -20.73
C VAL A 213 3.35 -36.38 -20.38
N GLN A 214 2.14 -36.57 -20.88
CA GLN A 214 0.98 -35.75 -20.56
C GLN A 214 -0.09 -36.62 -19.89
N LEU A 215 -0.64 -36.19 -18.76
CA LEU A 215 -1.75 -36.86 -18.10
C LEU A 215 -3.06 -36.15 -18.42
N ALA A 216 -4.12 -36.94 -18.63
CA ALA A 216 -5.49 -36.45 -18.65
C ALA A 216 -6.09 -36.63 -17.25
N ILE A 217 -6.25 -35.56 -16.51
CA ILE A 217 -6.81 -35.55 -15.17
C ILE A 217 -8.21 -34.95 -15.21
N LYS A 218 -9.21 -35.73 -14.84
CA LYS A 218 -10.58 -35.25 -14.68
C LYS A 218 -10.77 -34.70 -13.29
N ALA A 219 -11.08 -33.40 -13.18
CA ALA A 219 -11.38 -32.74 -11.92
C ALA A 219 -12.88 -32.46 -11.81
N LYS A 220 -13.49 -32.81 -10.67
CA LYS A 220 -14.92 -32.68 -10.38
C LYS A 220 -15.16 -31.80 -9.18
N ARG A 221 -16.14 -30.89 -9.27
CA ARG A 221 -16.60 -30.03 -8.18
C ARG A 221 -18.09 -29.74 -8.31
N LEU A 222 -18.89 -30.08 -7.29
CA LEU A 222 -20.32 -29.76 -7.22
C LEU A 222 -21.10 -30.11 -8.49
N GLY A 223 -20.86 -31.32 -9.05
CA GLY A 223 -21.54 -31.81 -10.25
C GLY A 223 -20.95 -31.35 -11.60
N ASP A 224 -20.05 -30.39 -11.56
CA ASP A 224 -19.32 -29.90 -12.74
C ASP A 224 -17.98 -30.64 -12.92
N SER A 225 -17.43 -30.67 -14.13
CA SER A 225 -16.15 -31.31 -14.41
C SER A 225 -15.34 -30.58 -15.47
N ILE A 226 -14.02 -30.65 -15.31
CA ILE A 226 -13.03 -30.10 -16.24
C ILE A 226 -11.91 -31.11 -16.46
N TRP A 227 -11.15 -30.90 -17.51
CA TRP A 227 -9.94 -31.66 -17.80
C TRP A 227 -8.71 -30.79 -17.59
N LEU A 228 -7.74 -31.31 -16.81
CA LEU A 228 -6.39 -30.77 -16.68
C LEU A 228 -5.43 -31.68 -17.44
N ARG A 229 -4.44 -31.06 -18.12
CA ARG A 229 -3.44 -31.79 -18.91
C ARG A 229 -2.02 -31.30 -18.55
N PRO A 230 -1.53 -31.65 -17.37
CA PRO A 230 -0.15 -31.34 -17.01
C PRO A 230 0.82 -32.18 -17.85
N GLU A 231 1.98 -31.61 -18.15
CA GLU A 231 3.06 -32.24 -18.91
C GLU A 231 4.31 -32.38 -18.08
N PHE A 232 5.04 -33.47 -18.31
CA PHE A 232 6.34 -33.76 -17.76
C PHE A 232 7.29 -34.08 -18.94
N LEU A 233 8.34 -33.32 -19.07
CA LEU A 233 9.30 -33.45 -20.16
C LEU A 233 10.63 -33.96 -19.61
N ILE A 234 11.17 -35.00 -20.22
CA ILE A 234 12.48 -35.57 -19.88
C ILE A 234 13.37 -35.31 -21.08
N ASN A 235 14.41 -34.49 -20.91
CA ASN A 235 15.40 -34.29 -21.94
C ASN A 235 16.44 -35.42 -21.84
N GLU A 236 16.47 -36.30 -22.83
CA GLU A 236 17.38 -37.47 -22.82
C GLU A 236 18.83 -37.10 -23.00
N ILE A 237 19.14 -35.93 -23.57
CA ILE A 237 20.52 -35.48 -23.83
C ILE A 237 21.13 -34.91 -22.55
N THR A 238 20.38 -34.10 -21.82
CA THR A 238 20.86 -33.40 -20.61
C THR A 238 20.48 -34.09 -19.33
N GLY A 239 19.53 -35.04 -19.33
CA GLY A 239 18.95 -35.66 -18.15
C GLY A 239 18.09 -34.70 -17.33
N SER A 240 17.81 -33.50 -17.83
CA SER A 240 16.98 -32.52 -17.13
C SER A 240 15.50 -32.82 -17.34
N PHE A 241 14.67 -32.40 -16.36
CA PHE A 241 13.20 -32.47 -16.50
C PHE A 241 12.64 -31.06 -16.49
N ASP A 242 11.56 -30.87 -17.25
CA ASP A 242 10.74 -29.67 -17.25
C ASP A 242 9.30 -30.07 -16.92
N MET A 243 8.65 -29.31 -16.02
CA MET A 243 7.30 -29.58 -15.54
C MET A 243 6.39 -28.45 -15.99
N LYS A 244 5.40 -28.78 -16.82
CA LYS A 244 4.39 -27.81 -17.23
C LYS A 244 3.09 -28.08 -16.46
N PRO A 245 2.73 -27.21 -15.52
CA PRO A 245 1.48 -27.32 -14.80
C PRO A 245 0.27 -27.09 -15.73
N ALA A 246 -0.82 -27.76 -15.43
CA ALA A 246 -2.12 -27.45 -16.03
C ALA A 246 -2.95 -26.67 -15.02
N GLU A 247 -3.52 -25.55 -15.46
CA GLU A 247 -4.28 -24.64 -14.62
C GLU A 247 -5.73 -24.51 -15.11
N SER A 248 -6.63 -24.31 -14.16
CA SER A 248 -8.02 -23.94 -14.44
C SER A 248 -8.44 -22.74 -13.64
N ASN A 249 -8.68 -21.62 -14.31
CA ASN A 249 -9.26 -20.44 -13.69
C ASN A 249 -10.69 -20.69 -13.18
N ARG A 250 -11.47 -21.53 -13.86
CA ARG A 250 -12.86 -21.85 -13.50
C ARG A 250 -12.97 -22.54 -12.16
N PHE A 251 -12.07 -23.49 -11.86
CA PHE A 251 -12.04 -24.22 -10.59
C PHE A 251 -11.04 -23.63 -9.60
N GLY A 252 -10.17 -22.70 -10.04
CA GLY A 252 -9.11 -22.11 -9.21
C GLY A 252 -8.10 -23.15 -8.74
N ILE A 253 -7.76 -24.12 -9.60
CA ILE A 253 -6.83 -25.21 -9.27
C ILE A 253 -5.72 -25.34 -10.30
N MET A 254 -4.60 -25.90 -9.86
CA MET A 254 -3.52 -26.38 -10.73
C MET A 254 -3.15 -27.81 -10.39
N ALA A 255 -2.59 -28.52 -11.36
CA ALA A 255 -1.97 -29.84 -11.18
C ALA A 255 -0.62 -29.88 -11.91
N THR A 256 0.40 -30.41 -11.26
CA THR A 256 1.74 -30.58 -11.79
C THR A 256 2.22 -32.01 -11.54
N ILE A 257 2.84 -32.63 -12.54
CA ILE A 257 3.49 -33.93 -12.39
C ILE A 257 4.89 -33.66 -11.82
N LEU A 258 5.17 -34.12 -10.60
CA LEU A 258 6.48 -33.98 -10.00
C LEU A 258 7.40 -35.15 -10.35
N ASN A 259 6.85 -36.36 -10.43
CA ASN A 259 7.63 -37.56 -10.71
C ASN A 259 6.74 -38.68 -11.22
N LEU A 260 7.37 -39.68 -11.87
CA LEU A 260 6.79 -40.90 -12.36
C LEU A 260 7.46 -42.08 -11.66
N GLN A 261 6.69 -42.91 -10.96
CA GLN A 261 7.19 -44.12 -10.28
C GLN A 261 6.67 -45.35 -11.03
N ILE A 262 7.57 -46.09 -11.66
CA ILE A 262 7.28 -47.38 -12.27
C ILE A 262 7.45 -48.44 -11.23
N ILE A 263 6.35 -49.07 -10.75
CA ILE A 263 6.39 -50.09 -9.72
C ILE A 263 6.65 -51.48 -10.30
N ASP A 264 6.16 -51.70 -11.55
CA ASP A 264 6.36 -52.92 -12.24
C ASP A 264 6.80 -52.64 -13.70
N PRO A 265 7.96 -53.13 -14.12
CA PRO A 265 8.46 -52.91 -15.48
C PRO A 265 7.64 -53.66 -16.56
N ASN A 266 6.68 -54.52 -16.19
CA ASN A 266 5.84 -55.21 -17.12
C ASN A 266 4.88 -54.20 -17.82
N PRO A 267 5.00 -53.99 -19.12
CA PRO A 267 4.15 -53.01 -19.86
C PRO A 267 2.66 -53.37 -19.84
N ALA A 268 2.29 -54.60 -19.50
CA ALA A 268 0.89 -55.02 -19.38
C ALA A 268 0.29 -54.68 -18.00
N SER A 269 1.12 -54.39 -17.02
CA SER A 269 0.66 -53.99 -15.68
C SER A 269 0.54 -52.47 -15.64
N GLN A 270 -0.66 -51.94 -15.37
CA GLN A 270 -0.93 -50.50 -15.19
C GLN A 270 -0.40 -50.01 -13.84
N ASN A 271 0.72 -50.56 -13.32
CA ASN A 271 1.31 -50.25 -12.04
C ASN A 271 2.26 -49.03 -12.07
N ILE A 272 1.84 -48.00 -12.81
CA ILE A 272 2.54 -46.69 -12.76
C ILE A 272 1.85 -45.82 -11.74
N ARG A 273 2.64 -45.25 -10.85
CA ARG A 273 2.19 -44.21 -9.93
C ARG A 273 2.78 -42.86 -10.31
N PHE A 274 2.00 -41.84 -10.13
CA PHE A 274 2.33 -40.46 -10.45
C PHE A 274 2.40 -39.67 -9.15
N VAL A 275 3.48 -38.97 -8.94
CA VAL A 275 3.59 -37.98 -7.86
C VAL A 275 3.06 -36.67 -8.40
N ILE A 276 1.88 -36.26 -7.94
CA ILE A 276 1.17 -35.09 -8.44
C ILE A 276 1.07 -34.06 -7.31
N GLN A 277 1.48 -32.84 -7.62
CA GLN A 277 1.23 -31.69 -6.77
C GLN A 277 -0.02 -30.98 -7.29
N THR A 278 -0.93 -30.71 -6.40
CA THR A 278 -2.11 -29.87 -6.64
C THR A 278 -1.98 -28.58 -5.86
N GLY A 279 -2.47 -27.47 -6.43
CA GLY A 279 -2.55 -26.18 -5.74
C GLY A 279 -3.92 -25.58 -5.94
N GLU A 280 -4.39 -24.81 -4.99
CA GLU A 280 -5.65 -24.05 -5.08
C GLU A 280 -5.34 -22.55 -5.04
N LYS A 281 -6.07 -21.77 -5.85
CA LYS A 281 -5.97 -20.31 -5.82
C LYS A 281 -6.46 -19.78 -4.49
N THR A 282 -5.67 -18.93 -3.92
CA THR A 282 -6.03 -18.17 -2.71
C THR A 282 -6.52 -16.79 -3.12
N PRO A 283 -7.65 -16.31 -2.60
CA PRO A 283 -8.05 -14.92 -2.84
C PRO A 283 -6.94 -13.98 -2.41
N VAL A 284 -6.47 -13.15 -3.31
CA VAL A 284 -5.56 -12.06 -3.00
C VAL A 284 -6.40 -10.91 -2.47
N TRP A 285 -6.13 -10.50 -1.23
CA TRP A 285 -6.75 -9.31 -0.68
C TRP A 285 -6.00 -8.08 -1.19
N ASP A 286 -6.72 -7.17 -1.84
CA ASP A 286 -6.17 -5.85 -2.14
C ASP A 286 -5.93 -5.12 -0.82
N TYR A 287 -4.73 -4.58 -0.68
CA TYR A 287 -4.35 -3.83 0.51
C TYR A 287 -3.48 -2.64 0.18
N VAL A 288 -3.49 -1.70 1.07
CA VAL A 288 -2.64 -0.53 1.04
C VAL A 288 -2.04 -0.30 2.42
N VAL A 289 -0.79 0.13 2.46
CA VAL A 289 -0.11 0.52 3.69
C VAL A 289 -0.04 2.04 3.74
N ILE A 290 -0.68 2.60 4.74
CA ILE A 290 -0.76 4.05 4.90
C ILE A 290 -0.08 4.51 6.17
N GLN A 291 0.45 5.73 6.12
CA GLN A 291 0.81 6.49 7.31
C GLN A 291 -0.14 7.67 7.45
N VAL A 292 -0.70 7.84 8.63
CA VAL A 292 -1.64 8.91 8.95
C VAL A 292 -1.06 9.75 10.07
N ILE A 293 -0.88 11.04 9.81
CA ILE A 293 -0.25 11.98 10.74
C ILE A 293 -1.20 13.13 11.03
N GLU A 294 -1.40 13.42 12.30
CA GLU A 294 -2.09 14.62 12.76
C GLU A 294 -1.06 15.70 13.09
N PHE A 295 -1.22 16.88 12.49
CA PHE A 295 -0.41 18.07 12.75
C PHE A 295 -1.25 19.11 13.50
N PRO A 296 -1.16 19.17 14.84
CA PRO A 296 -1.89 20.16 15.63
C PRO A 296 -1.39 21.57 15.33
N TRP A 297 -2.31 22.54 15.30
CA TRP A 297 -2.02 23.96 15.15
C TRP A 297 -1.23 24.37 13.90
N ILE A 298 -1.19 23.53 12.87
CA ILE A 298 -0.50 23.83 11.60
C ILE A 298 -1.02 25.12 10.95
N ASN A 299 -2.25 25.52 11.23
CA ASN A 299 -2.85 26.75 10.74
C ASN A 299 -2.15 28.03 11.27
N LEU A 300 -1.36 27.94 12.35
CA LEU A 300 -0.48 29.04 12.77
C LEU A 300 0.60 29.32 11.73
N VAL A 301 1.09 28.31 11.01
CA VAL A 301 2.06 28.48 9.92
C VAL A 301 1.44 29.32 8.80
N TRP A 302 0.21 28.96 8.40
CA TRP A 302 -0.52 29.70 7.36
C TRP A 302 -0.86 31.12 7.79
N ALA A 303 -1.37 31.31 9.01
CA ALA A 303 -1.67 32.62 9.57
C ALA A 303 -0.41 33.49 9.66
N GLY A 304 0.70 32.93 10.15
CA GLY A 304 1.98 33.62 10.20
C GLY A 304 2.48 34.05 8.83
N THR A 305 2.36 33.17 7.82
CA THR A 305 2.74 33.46 6.44
C THR A 305 1.91 34.60 5.86
N ILE A 306 0.59 34.59 6.02
CA ILE A 306 -0.30 35.63 5.52
C ILE A 306 0.04 36.98 6.18
N ILE A 307 0.18 37.01 7.51
CA ILE A 307 0.55 38.23 8.26
C ILE A 307 1.91 38.76 7.79
N MET A 308 2.89 37.89 7.58
CA MET A 308 4.21 38.25 7.08
C MET A 308 4.14 38.90 5.69
N VAL A 309 3.38 38.32 4.77
CA VAL A 309 3.17 38.85 3.40
C VAL A 309 2.51 40.23 3.45
N ILE A 310 1.46 40.40 4.27
CA ILE A 310 0.81 41.69 4.48
C ILE A 310 1.82 42.72 5.00
N GLY A 311 2.65 42.33 5.96
CA GLY A 311 3.72 43.19 6.49
C GLY A 311 4.72 43.64 5.43
N PHE A 312 5.15 42.77 4.54
CA PHE A 312 6.04 43.11 3.43
C PHE A 312 5.39 44.08 2.44
N VAL A 313 4.14 43.83 2.07
CA VAL A 313 3.39 44.74 1.14
C VAL A 313 3.31 46.15 1.74
N LEU A 314 2.96 46.26 3.06
CA LEU A 314 2.90 47.58 3.73
C LEU A 314 4.27 48.27 3.80
N ALA A 315 5.35 47.49 4.04
CA ALA A 315 6.71 48.04 4.06
C ALA A 315 7.13 48.59 2.69
N ILE A 316 6.81 47.87 1.60
CA ILE A 316 7.08 48.31 0.22
C ILE A 316 6.32 49.60 -0.09
N ILE A 317 5.02 49.64 0.20
CA ILE A 317 4.18 50.85 -0.03
C ILE A 317 4.76 52.05 0.73
N ASN A 318 5.16 51.86 1.98
CA ASN A 318 5.77 52.92 2.77
C ASN A 318 7.08 53.40 2.16
N ARG A 319 7.93 52.50 1.66
CA ARG A 319 9.19 52.86 0.99
C ARG A 319 8.95 53.65 -0.28
N ILE A 320 8.00 53.29 -1.11
CA ILE A 320 7.64 54.01 -2.33
C ILE A 320 7.11 55.39 -1.99
N LYS A 321 6.24 55.54 -0.99
CA LYS A 321 5.74 56.89 -0.54
C LYS A 321 6.86 57.79 -0.08
N LYS A 322 7.82 57.29 0.71
CA LYS A 322 8.98 58.07 1.17
C LYS A 322 9.87 58.47 0.00
N GLN A 323 10.12 57.63 -0.97
CA GLN A 323 10.91 57.99 -2.17
C GLN A 323 10.26 59.10 -2.95
N LYS A 324 8.93 59.04 -3.18
CA LYS A 324 8.18 60.11 -3.89
C LYS A 324 8.23 61.44 -3.11
N GLN A 325 8.19 61.41 -1.79
CA GLN A 325 8.30 62.62 -0.95
C GLN A 325 9.71 63.27 -0.96
N LEU A 326 10.76 62.49 -1.19
CA LEU A 326 12.15 62.96 -1.29
C LEU A 326 12.48 63.47 -2.70
N ALA A 327 11.70 63.07 -3.71
CA ALA A 327 11.89 63.46 -5.11
C ALA A 327 11.01 64.66 -5.53
N ALA A 328 10.09 65.11 -4.68
CA ALA A 328 9.27 66.32 -4.82
C ALA A 328 9.81 67.46 -3.95
#